data_990f018e7996bb8008f2035e9f39dccf
#
_entry.id   990f018e7996bb8008f2035e9f39dccf
#
_cell.length_a   1.000
_cell.length_b   1.000
_cell.length_c   1.000
_cell.angle_alpha   90.00
_cell.angle_beta   90.00
_cell.angle_gamma   90.00
#
_symmetry.space_group_name_H-M   'P 1'
#
loop_
_entity.id
_entity.type
_entity.pdbx_description
1 polymer ?
#
loop_
_entity_poly.entity_id
_entity_poly.type
_entity_poly.pdbx_seq_one_letter_code
_entity_poly.pdbx_strand_id
1 'polypeptide(L)'
;MQHRETVLPWSIDSEMGVLTDVLMCRPDHYQWIETNAIAVQTLGSGRRIDAQRLQGQFRELEDALDQAGVRRHYIEPEAHLPYQVYTRDSSQTTPWGPALTQLALPARRGEVASVLRFHGVHNGFWRYCSHGAIEGGDIHIIRPGLLVVGWSGIRTTREGAAQFARWFMDEGWETKLHSFPEHFLHLDVLFCMAAPGLAVACIEVLGDDFADWLKARGIRVIDATYREVMAMSCNLLALGGDRVVSPRHSARINSALRAEGIEVLDPELDLFAAGGGSVHCMTMPLAREPV
;
A
#
# COMPACT_ATOMS: atom_id res chain seq x y z
N MET A 1 4.63 38.39 -10.92
CA MET A 1 3.47 37.46 -10.87
C MET A 1 3.71 36.54 -9.71
N GLN A 2 3.00 36.67 -8.60
CA GLN A 2 3.03 35.73 -7.51
C GLN A 2 2.40 34.45 -8.02
N HIS A 3 3.20 33.36 -8.15
CA HIS A 3 2.65 32.02 -8.28
C HIS A 3 1.81 31.77 -7.02
N ARG A 4 0.48 31.79 -7.15
CA ARG A 4 -0.38 31.14 -6.16
C ARG A 4 0.03 29.68 -6.20
N GLU A 5 0.72 29.19 -5.17
CA GLU A 5 0.87 27.76 -4.94
C GLU A 5 -0.53 27.16 -4.90
N THR A 6 -0.85 26.36 -5.89
CA THR A 6 -2.12 25.62 -5.93
C THR A 6 -2.01 24.56 -4.84
N VAL A 7 -2.70 24.78 -3.74
CA VAL A 7 -2.76 23.78 -2.66
C VAL A 7 -3.54 22.58 -3.19
N LEU A 8 -2.90 21.43 -3.27
CA LEU A 8 -3.55 20.19 -3.65
C LEU A 8 -4.38 19.69 -2.46
N PRO A 9 -5.60 19.15 -2.70
CA PRO A 9 -6.51 18.79 -1.61
C PRO A 9 -6.05 17.57 -0.84
N TRP A 10 -5.14 16.76 -1.40
CA TRP A 10 -4.67 15.50 -0.84
C TRP A 10 -3.24 15.64 -0.33
N SER A 11 -3.02 15.25 0.93
CA SER A 11 -1.70 15.35 1.56
C SER A 11 -1.54 14.29 2.65
N ILE A 12 -0.36 13.65 2.66
CA ILE A 12 0.03 12.65 3.65
C ILE A 12 1.50 12.86 4.00
N ASP A 13 1.80 13.03 5.28
CA ASP A 13 3.16 13.13 5.80
C ASP A 13 3.60 11.91 6.62
N SER A 14 2.68 10.96 6.87
CA SER A 14 2.97 9.72 7.59
C SER A 14 1.94 8.62 7.24
N GLU A 15 2.32 7.37 7.45
CA GLU A 15 1.39 6.23 7.39
C GLU A 15 0.56 6.07 8.67
N MET A 16 0.84 6.84 9.73
CA MET A 16 0.28 6.61 11.07
C MET A 16 -0.67 7.71 11.55
N GLY A 17 -0.76 8.84 10.84
CA GLY A 17 -1.76 9.88 11.13
C GLY A 17 -3.19 9.33 10.95
N VAL A 18 -4.18 9.93 11.61
CA VAL A 18 -5.57 9.50 11.49
C VAL A 18 -6.02 9.58 10.03
N LEU A 19 -6.37 8.45 9.45
CA LEU A 19 -6.83 8.34 8.07
C LEU A 19 -8.22 8.94 7.94
N THR A 20 -8.37 9.93 7.05
CA THR A 20 -9.65 10.60 6.80
C THR A 20 -10.24 10.27 5.44
N ASP A 21 -9.41 10.07 4.44
CA ASP A 21 -9.83 9.86 3.06
C ASP A 21 -8.99 8.79 2.37
N VAL A 22 -9.62 7.90 1.61
CA VAL A 22 -8.96 6.81 0.88
C VAL A 22 -9.53 6.64 -0.51
N LEU A 23 -8.68 6.38 -1.50
CA LEU A 23 -9.07 5.99 -2.85
C LEU A 23 -9.14 4.47 -2.96
N MET A 24 -10.22 3.97 -3.55
CA MET A 24 -10.51 2.56 -3.75
C MET A 24 -11.05 2.30 -5.16
N CYS A 25 -11.10 1.04 -5.55
CA CYS A 25 -11.80 0.58 -6.74
C CYS A 25 -12.64 -0.65 -6.39
N ARG A 26 -13.89 -0.70 -6.86
CA ARG A 26 -14.75 -1.87 -6.64
C ARG A 26 -14.25 -3.08 -7.43
N PRO A 27 -14.43 -4.31 -6.91
CA PRO A 27 -13.91 -5.52 -7.53
C PRO A 27 -14.81 -6.09 -8.64
N ASP A 28 -15.58 -5.24 -9.35
CA ASP A 28 -16.59 -5.68 -10.30
C ASP A 28 -16.02 -6.51 -11.45
N HIS A 29 -14.75 -6.27 -11.80
CA HIS A 29 -14.04 -6.98 -12.86
C HIS A 29 -12.80 -7.72 -12.35
N TYR A 30 -12.69 -7.88 -11.02
CA TYR A 30 -11.53 -8.55 -10.41
C TYR A 30 -11.44 -10.02 -10.81
N GLN A 31 -10.28 -10.40 -11.26
CA GLN A 31 -9.93 -11.79 -11.62
C GLN A 31 -8.46 -12.01 -11.28
N TRP A 32 -8.12 -13.24 -10.87
CA TRP A 32 -6.72 -13.60 -10.70
C TRP A 32 -6.04 -13.72 -12.07
N ILE A 33 -4.88 -13.09 -12.23
CA ILE A 33 -4.04 -13.15 -13.42
C ILE A 33 -2.60 -13.49 -13.01
N GLU A 34 -1.87 -14.16 -13.88
CA GLU A 34 -0.51 -14.67 -13.63
C GLU A 34 0.53 -13.53 -13.61
N THR A 35 0.44 -12.64 -12.62
CA THR A 35 1.34 -11.48 -12.48
C THR A 35 2.28 -11.58 -11.30
N ASN A 36 2.14 -12.60 -10.46
CA ASN A 36 2.94 -12.81 -9.27
C ASN A 36 2.87 -14.29 -8.81
N ALA A 37 3.81 -14.71 -7.97
CA ALA A 37 3.95 -16.09 -7.52
C ALA A 37 2.69 -16.61 -6.81
N ILE A 38 2.01 -15.79 -6.02
CA ILE A 38 0.81 -16.17 -5.26
C ILE A 38 -0.36 -16.44 -6.22
N ALA A 39 -0.60 -15.54 -7.16
CA ALA A 39 -1.66 -15.71 -8.16
C ALA A 39 -1.40 -16.93 -9.05
N VAL A 40 -0.16 -17.17 -9.47
CA VAL A 40 0.24 -18.36 -10.24
C VAL A 40 -0.06 -19.64 -9.43
N GLN A 41 0.34 -19.68 -8.16
CA GLN A 41 0.06 -20.83 -7.28
C GLN A 41 -1.46 -21.04 -7.10
N THR A 42 -2.20 -19.95 -6.90
CA THR A 42 -3.66 -19.98 -6.72
C THR A 42 -4.36 -20.55 -7.96
N LEU A 43 -4.03 -20.03 -9.14
CA LEU A 43 -4.57 -20.53 -10.42
C LEU A 43 -4.18 -21.98 -10.67
N GLY A 44 -2.93 -22.35 -10.41
CA GLY A 44 -2.42 -23.74 -10.53
C GLY A 44 -3.11 -24.73 -9.58
N SER A 45 -3.65 -24.29 -8.45
CA SER A 45 -4.42 -25.13 -7.53
C SER A 45 -5.85 -25.43 -8.02
N GLY A 46 -6.30 -24.80 -9.12
CA GLY A 46 -7.67 -24.93 -9.63
C GLY A 46 -8.71 -24.15 -8.82
N ARG A 47 -8.30 -23.34 -7.86
CA ARG A 47 -9.20 -22.47 -7.08
C ARG A 47 -9.91 -21.49 -8.00
N ARG A 48 -11.16 -21.16 -7.70
CA ARG A 48 -11.98 -20.19 -8.44
C ARG A 48 -12.50 -19.12 -7.51
N ILE A 49 -12.76 -17.95 -8.08
CA ILE A 49 -13.42 -16.85 -7.37
C ILE A 49 -14.92 -17.13 -7.30
N ASP A 50 -15.46 -17.12 -6.11
CA ASP A 50 -16.90 -16.99 -5.85
C ASP A 50 -17.24 -15.49 -5.85
N ALA A 51 -18.02 -15.06 -6.83
CA ALA A 51 -18.33 -13.64 -7.02
C ALA A 51 -19.15 -13.06 -5.85
N GLN A 52 -20.08 -13.84 -5.26
CA GLN A 52 -20.88 -13.36 -4.14
C GLN A 52 -20.00 -13.17 -2.88
N ARG A 53 -19.12 -14.14 -2.62
CA ARG A 53 -18.17 -14.07 -1.52
C ARG A 53 -17.16 -12.94 -1.71
N LEU A 54 -16.66 -12.73 -2.94
CA LEU A 54 -15.76 -11.63 -3.28
C LEU A 54 -16.38 -10.26 -2.95
N GLN A 55 -17.62 -10.04 -3.38
CA GLN A 55 -18.37 -8.82 -3.06
C GLN A 55 -18.65 -8.68 -1.55
N GLY A 56 -18.87 -9.82 -0.86
CA GLY A 56 -19.00 -9.87 0.60
C GLY A 56 -17.73 -9.39 1.30
N GLN A 57 -16.57 -9.91 0.90
CA GLN A 57 -15.27 -9.54 1.47
C GLN A 57 -14.94 -8.05 1.24
N PHE A 58 -15.27 -7.53 0.04
CA PHE A 58 -15.07 -6.11 -0.22
C PHE A 58 -15.96 -5.25 0.68
N ARG A 59 -17.22 -5.62 0.90
CA ARG A 59 -18.11 -4.93 1.86
C ARG A 59 -17.57 -4.98 3.28
N GLU A 60 -17.00 -6.10 3.75
CA GLU A 60 -16.37 -6.14 5.08
C GLU A 60 -15.22 -5.13 5.23
N LEU A 61 -14.44 -4.92 4.16
CA LEU A 61 -13.41 -3.87 4.15
C LEU A 61 -14.04 -2.47 4.18
N GLU A 62 -15.10 -2.24 3.39
CA GLU A 62 -15.85 -0.97 3.41
C GLU A 62 -16.42 -0.68 4.81
N ASP A 63 -17.03 -1.68 5.46
CA ASP A 63 -17.60 -1.57 6.81
C ASP A 63 -16.52 -1.26 7.86
N ALA A 64 -15.32 -1.86 7.75
CA ALA A 64 -14.20 -1.56 8.62
C ALA A 64 -13.72 -0.10 8.48
N LEU A 65 -13.67 0.42 7.25
CA LEU A 65 -13.33 1.82 6.98
C LEU A 65 -14.43 2.77 7.48
N ASP A 66 -15.71 2.42 7.31
CA ASP A 66 -16.85 3.21 7.83
C ASP A 66 -16.84 3.25 9.35
N GLN A 67 -16.58 2.13 10.03
CA GLN A 67 -16.43 2.06 11.48
C GLN A 67 -15.30 2.98 11.97
N ALA A 68 -14.24 3.12 11.18
CA ALA A 68 -13.12 4.01 11.47
C ALA A 68 -13.41 5.49 11.15
N GLY A 69 -14.52 5.81 10.48
CA GLY A 69 -14.88 7.16 10.05
C GLY A 69 -14.13 7.61 8.79
N VAL A 70 -13.56 6.69 8.03
CA VAL A 70 -12.78 6.99 6.81
C VAL A 70 -13.71 7.23 5.62
N ARG A 71 -13.55 8.36 4.96
CA ARG A 71 -14.28 8.70 3.73
C ARG A 71 -13.67 7.97 2.54
N ARG A 72 -14.48 7.21 1.82
CA ARG A 72 -14.06 6.44 0.66
C ARG A 72 -14.36 7.19 -0.64
N HIS A 73 -13.37 7.27 -1.51
CA HIS A 73 -13.47 7.77 -2.87
C HIS A 73 -13.23 6.61 -3.83
N TYR A 74 -13.89 6.62 -5.00
CA TYR A 74 -13.81 5.51 -5.93
C TYR A 74 -13.40 5.96 -7.31
N ILE A 75 -12.52 5.18 -7.94
CA ILE A 75 -12.34 5.19 -9.39
C ILE A 75 -13.29 4.17 -10.02
N GLU A 76 -13.71 4.45 -11.26
CA GLU A 76 -14.57 3.53 -12.00
C GLU A 76 -13.80 2.26 -12.38
N PRO A 77 -14.35 1.05 -12.10
CA PRO A 77 -13.74 -0.20 -12.50
C PRO A 77 -13.88 -0.41 -14.01
N GLU A 78 -12.79 -0.84 -14.66
CA GLU A 78 -12.73 -1.08 -16.10
C GLU A 78 -12.55 -2.57 -16.39
N ALA A 79 -13.39 -3.12 -17.29
CA ALA A 79 -13.48 -4.57 -17.54
C ALA A 79 -12.16 -5.23 -18.00
N HIS A 80 -11.27 -4.45 -18.61
CA HIS A 80 -9.96 -4.93 -19.09
C HIS A 80 -8.83 -4.76 -18.08
N LEU A 81 -9.12 -4.25 -16.86
CA LEU A 81 -8.14 -3.98 -15.79
C LEU A 81 -8.47 -4.79 -14.51
N PRO A 82 -8.28 -6.11 -14.53
CA PRO A 82 -8.72 -6.99 -13.44
C PRO A 82 -8.04 -6.72 -12.09
N TYR A 83 -6.87 -6.04 -12.08
CA TYR A 83 -6.14 -5.71 -10.85
C TYR A 83 -6.29 -4.24 -10.42
N GLN A 84 -7.21 -3.50 -11.04
CA GLN A 84 -7.50 -2.10 -10.68
C GLN A 84 -7.99 -1.94 -9.23
N VAL A 85 -8.50 -3.00 -8.60
CA VAL A 85 -8.86 -3.05 -7.18
C VAL A 85 -7.66 -2.72 -6.27
N TYR A 86 -6.43 -2.97 -6.71
CA TYR A 86 -5.20 -2.63 -5.99
C TYR A 86 -4.77 -1.20 -6.31
N THR A 87 -5.53 -0.24 -5.80
CA THR A 87 -5.35 1.21 -6.07
C THR A 87 -4.06 1.79 -5.52
N ARG A 88 -3.41 1.09 -4.59
CA ARG A 88 -2.14 1.51 -3.97
C ARG A 88 -1.06 1.82 -5.00
N ASP A 89 -1.02 1.06 -6.10
CA ASP A 89 0.16 1.03 -6.97
C ASP A 89 0.23 2.17 -7.99
N SER A 90 -0.90 2.75 -8.38
CA SER A 90 -0.98 3.69 -9.52
C SER A 90 -0.78 5.17 -9.15
N SER A 91 -0.69 5.49 -7.86
CA SER A 91 -0.30 6.82 -7.36
C SER A 91 0.23 6.71 -5.94
N GLN A 92 0.86 7.78 -5.45
CA GLN A 92 1.24 7.94 -4.05
C GLN A 92 0.93 9.36 -3.60
N THR A 93 0.10 9.51 -2.58
CA THR A 93 -0.08 10.80 -1.93
C THR A 93 1.14 11.13 -1.07
N THR A 94 1.63 12.36 -1.17
CA THR A 94 2.80 12.87 -0.46
C THR A 94 2.43 14.12 0.34
N PRO A 95 3.31 14.69 1.17
CA PRO A 95 3.05 15.96 1.85
C PRO A 95 2.74 17.13 0.91
N TRP A 96 3.21 17.06 -0.31
CA TRP A 96 3.05 18.14 -1.33
C TRP A 96 1.95 17.84 -2.34
N GLY A 97 1.25 16.75 -2.20
CA GLY A 97 0.19 16.30 -3.10
C GLY A 97 0.47 14.94 -3.73
N PRO A 98 -0.45 14.45 -4.58
CA PRO A 98 -0.28 13.16 -5.25
C PRO A 98 0.91 13.16 -6.21
N ALA A 99 1.66 12.06 -6.23
CA ALA A 99 2.63 11.73 -7.27
C ALA A 99 2.07 10.58 -8.12
N LEU A 100 2.13 10.72 -9.44
CA LEU A 100 1.76 9.63 -10.35
C LEU A 100 2.92 8.65 -10.45
N THR A 101 2.63 7.38 -10.21
CA THR A 101 3.57 6.27 -10.34
C THR A 101 3.66 5.76 -11.79
N GLN A 102 4.54 4.81 -12.05
CA GLN A 102 4.68 4.18 -13.35
C GLN A 102 4.69 2.66 -13.20
N LEU A 103 3.57 2.04 -13.54
CA LEU A 103 3.38 0.60 -13.42
C LEU A 103 4.26 -0.17 -14.41
N ALA A 104 4.98 -1.18 -13.89
CA ALA A 104 5.90 -1.98 -14.69
C ALA A 104 5.16 -2.91 -15.65
N LEU A 105 4.13 -3.60 -15.16
CA LEU A 105 3.45 -4.66 -15.92
C LEU A 105 2.53 -4.08 -17.00
N PRO A 106 2.69 -4.51 -18.28
CA PRO A 106 1.82 -4.05 -19.36
C PRO A 106 0.33 -4.22 -19.09
N ALA A 107 -0.08 -5.33 -18.45
CA ALA A 107 -1.47 -5.63 -18.11
C ALA A 107 -2.07 -4.65 -17.09
N ARG A 108 -1.26 -3.91 -16.34
CA ARG A 108 -1.69 -2.95 -15.31
C ARG A 108 -1.54 -1.49 -15.71
N ARG A 109 -0.76 -1.19 -16.76
CA ARG A 109 -0.46 0.21 -17.17
C ARG A 109 -1.70 1.05 -17.45
N GLY A 110 -2.78 0.43 -17.92
CA GLY A 110 -4.06 1.12 -18.13
C GLY A 110 -4.70 1.69 -16.87
N GLU A 111 -4.39 1.14 -15.69
CA GLU A 111 -4.95 1.57 -14.40
C GLU A 111 -4.65 3.06 -14.10
N VAL A 112 -3.53 3.56 -14.61
CA VAL A 112 -3.10 4.98 -14.47
C VAL A 112 -4.13 5.95 -15.03
N ALA A 113 -4.87 5.58 -16.08
CA ALA A 113 -5.85 6.46 -16.72
C ALA A 113 -6.99 6.89 -15.79
N SER A 114 -7.52 5.96 -14.98
CA SER A 114 -8.58 6.26 -14.01
C SER A 114 -8.09 7.16 -12.88
N VAL A 115 -6.85 6.94 -12.43
CA VAL A 115 -6.20 7.76 -11.40
C VAL A 115 -5.90 9.18 -11.93
N LEU A 116 -5.48 9.29 -13.19
CA LEU A 116 -5.31 10.59 -13.86
C LEU A 116 -6.63 11.36 -13.92
N ARG A 117 -7.74 10.71 -14.27
CA ARG A 117 -9.08 11.34 -14.27
C ARG A 117 -9.47 11.79 -12.87
N PHE A 118 -9.29 10.93 -11.86
CA PHE A 118 -9.63 11.25 -10.47
C PHE A 118 -8.85 12.48 -9.97
N HIS A 119 -7.55 12.47 -10.03
CA HIS A 119 -6.74 13.59 -9.55
C HIS A 119 -6.85 14.83 -10.44
N GLY A 120 -7.14 14.67 -11.74
CA GLY A 120 -7.30 15.79 -12.67
C GLY A 120 -8.43 16.76 -12.28
N VAL A 121 -9.52 16.25 -11.69
CA VAL A 121 -10.61 17.09 -11.16
C VAL A 121 -10.35 17.61 -9.75
N HIS A 122 -9.25 17.16 -9.09
CA HIS A 122 -8.84 17.55 -7.75
C HIS A 122 -7.48 18.30 -7.75
N ASN A 123 -7.25 19.17 -8.74
CA ASN A 123 -6.03 19.99 -8.89
C ASN A 123 -4.77 19.26 -9.36
N GLY A 124 -4.88 17.98 -9.74
CA GLY A 124 -3.80 17.25 -10.41
C GLY A 124 -2.74 16.63 -9.49
N PHE A 125 -1.51 16.62 -9.96
CA PHE A 125 -0.39 15.94 -9.31
C PHE A 125 0.74 16.92 -8.98
N TRP A 126 1.43 16.64 -7.88
CA TRP A 126 2.69 17.31 -7.52
C TRP A 126 3.82 16.89 -8.47
N ARG A 127 3.98 15.57 -8.73
CA ARG A 127 5.05 15.01 -9.56
C ARG A 127 4.55 13.83 -10.40
N TYR A 128 5.33 13.52 -11.45
CA TYR A 128 5.12 12.37 -12.34
C TYR A 128 6.40 11.56 -12.41
N CYS A 129 6.33 10.25 -12.11
CA CYS A 129 7.46 9.34 -12.28
C CYS A 129 7.72 9.12 -13.78
N SER A 130 8.96 9.33 -14.20
CA SER A 130 9.37 9.29 -15.62
C SER A 130 10.62 8.46 -15.89
N HIS A 131 11.31 8.00 -14.84
CA HIS A 131 12.52 7.19 -14.95
C HIS A 131 12.28 5.82 -14.29
N GLY A 132 12.31 4.77 -15.11
CA GLY A 132 12.03 3.42 -14.64
C GLY A 132 10.57 3.22 -14.23
N ALA A 133 10.29 2.10 -13.60
CA ALA A 133 8.99 1.81 -12.99
C ALA A 133 9.04 2.02 -11.47
N ILE A 134 7.93 2.45 -10.90
CA ILE A 134 7.73 2.52 -9.46
C ILE A 134 6.25 2.33 -9.17
N GLU A 135 5.94 1.53 -8.15
CA GLU A 135 4.58 1.22 -7.72
C GLU A 135 4.42 1.60 -6.24
N GLY A 136 3.24 2.09 -5.88
CA GLY A 136 3.01 2.69 -4.56
C GLY A 136 3.14 1.71 -3.39
N GLY A 137 2.99 0.39 -3.61
CA GLY A 137 3.25 -0.63 -2.60
C GLY A 137 4.72 -0.69 -2.11
N ASP A 138 5.63 -0.05 -2.85
CA ASP A 138 7.04 0.06 -2.47
C ASP A 138 7.38 1.38 -1.75
N ILE A 139 6.42 2.28 -1.57
CA ILE A 139 6.66 3.61 -1.01
C ILE A 139 6.04 3.71 0.38
N HIS A 140 6.87 3.88 1.41
CA HIS A 140 6.43 4.00 2.80
C HIS A 140 6.88 5.33 3.41
N ILE A 141 5.93 6.25 3.58
CA ILE A 141 6.13 7.53 4.28
C ILE A 141 5.95 7.23 5.77
N ILE A 142 7.06 6.87 6.44
CA ILE A 142 7.05 6.39 7.82
C ILE A 142 6.50 7.45 8.77
N ARG A 143 7.04 8.66 8.69
CA ARG A 143 6.67 9.84 9.48
C ARG A 143 7.26 11.08 8.82
N PRO A 144 6.90 12.31 9.23
CA PRO A 144 7.56 13.51 8.74
C PRO A 144 9.08 13.40 8.80
N GLY A 145 9.73 13.66 7.67
CA GLY A 145 11.18 13.60 7.51
C GLY A 145 11.76 12.19 7.26
N LEU A 146 10.95 11.11 7.17
CA LEU A 146 11.46 9.75 7.01
C LEU A 146 10.68 8.93 5.97
N LEU A 147 11.37 8.53 4.90
CA LEU A 147 10.85 7.73 3.79
C LEU A 147 11.64 6.43 3.62
N VAL A 148 10.94 5.34 3.30
CA VAL A 148 11.52 4.11 2.74
C VAL A 148 10.95 3.88 1.35
N VAL A 149 11.81 3.51 0.40
CA VAL A 149 11.38 3.04 -0.92
C VAL A 149 12.03 1.69 -1.20
N GLY A 150 11.18 0.69 -1.40
CA GLY A 150 11.58 -0.66 -1.78
C GLY A 150 11.85 -0.77 -3.29
N TRP A 151 12.63 -1.77 -3.69
CA TRP A 151 12.77 -2.15 -5.10
C TRP A 151 13.22 -3.60 -5.22
N SER A 152 12.66 -4.31 -6.21
CA SER A 152 13.06 -5.68 -6.56
C SER A 152 13.62 -5.76 -7.99
N GLY A 153 13.42 -4.74 -8.80
CA GLY A 153 13.77 -4.70 -10.22
C GLY A 153 12.65 -5.18 -11.16
N ILE A 154 11.60 -5.82 -10.62
CA ILE A 154 10.47 -6.35 -11.40
C ILE A 154 9.30 -5.39 -11.45
N ARG A 155 8.84 -4.90 -10.28
CA ARG A 155 7.71 -3.97 -10.16
C ARG A 155 8.21 -2.54 -9.97
N THR A 156 9.07 -2.34 -9.02
CA THR A 156 9.82 -1.10 -8.87
C THR A 156 11.27 -1.34 -9.26
N THR A 157 11.76 -0.55 -10.21
CA THR A 157 13.16 -0.56 -10.62
C THR A 157 13.99 0.33 -9.70
N ARG A 158 15.30 0.09 -9.65
CA ARG A 158 16.21 0.92 -8.87
C ARG A 158 16.15 2.40 -9.29
N GLU A 159 16.02 2.66 -10.59
CA GLU A 159 15.92 4.01 -11.16
C GLU A 159 14.65 4.72 -10.73
N GLY A 160 13.48 4.02 -10.75
CA GLY A 160 12.20 4.55 -10.28
C GLY A 160 12.23 4.86 -8.78
N ALA A 161 12.73 3.92 -7.96
CA ALA A 161 12.91 4.12 -6.54
C ALA A 161 13.86 5.31 -6.24
N ALA A 162 14.98 5.40 -6.96
CA ALA A 162 15.95 6.49 -6.77
C ALA A 162 15.35 7.86 -7.18
N GLN A 163 14.55 7.92 -8.25
CA GLN A 163 13.87 9.17 -8.64
C GLN A 163 12.92 9.63 -7.54
N PHE A 164 12.10 8.74 -7.02
CA PHE A 164 11.12 9.08 -5.97
C PHE A 164 11.81 9.51 -4.68
N ALA A 165 12.80 8.74 -4.23
CA ALA A 165 13.60 9.08 -3.04
C ALA A 165 14.27 10.45 -3.19
N ARG A 166 14.79 10.78 -4.39
CA ARG A 166 15.43 12.07 -4.65
C ARG A 166 14.50 13.25 -4.43
N TRP A 167 13.22 13.14 -4.84
CA TRP A 167 12.26 14.22 -4.60
C TRP A 167 12.08 14.53 -3.11
N PHE A 168 12.09 13.52 -2.25
CA PHE A 168 12.00 13.68 -0.80
C PHE A 168 13.31 14.20 -0.20
N MET A 169 14.46 13.75 -0.72
CA MET A 169 15.77 14.27 -0.30
C MET A 169 15.92 15.76 -0.64
N ASP A 170 15.43 16.20 -1.78
CA ASP A 170 15.45 17.61 -2.20
C ASP A 170 14.60 18.48 -1.27
N GLU A 171 13.60 17.92 -0.59
CA GLU A 171 12.77 18.55 0.45
C GLU A 171 13.33 18.31 1.88
N GLY A 172 14.56 17.80 2.00
CA GLY A 172 15.27 17.62 3.28
C GLY A 172 14.89 16.35 4.05
N TRP A 173 14.21 15.38 3.44
CA TRP A 173 13.84 14.12 4.09
C TRP A 173 14.97 13.12 4.08
N GLU A 174 15.11 12.36 5.18
CA GLU A 174 15.90 11.14 5.20
C GLU A 174 15.18 10.05 4.37
N THR A 175 15.92 9.40 3.47
CA THR A 175 15.37 8.34 2.62
C THR A 175 16.22 7.08 2.71
N LYS A 176 15.57 5.91 2.81
CA LYS A 176 16.22 4.60 2.67
C LYS A 176 15.72 3.92 1.41
N LEU A 177 16.65 3.57 0.52
CA LEU A 177 16.39 2.61 -0.55
C LEU A 177 16.69 1.20 -0.03
N HIS A 178 15.75 0.28 -0.17
CA HIS A 178 15.94 -1.09 0.27
C HIS A 178 15.58 -2.07 -0.84
N SER A 179 16.49 -3.02 -1.13
CA SER A 179 16.25 -4.09 -2.11
C SER A 179 15.75 -5.34 -1.41
N PHE A 180 14.83 -6.05 -2.05
CA PHE A 180 14.33 -7.33 -1.58
C PHE A 180 14.20 -8.33 -2.75
N PRO A 181 14.05 -9.65 -2.47
CA PRO A 181 13.99 -10.66 -3.52
C PRO A 181 12.81 -10.46 -4.48
N GLU A 182 13.06 -10.65 -5.78
CA GLU A 182 12.14 -10.34 -6.89
C GLU A 182 10.82 -11.10 -6.88
N HIS A 183 10.73 -12.23 -6.17
CA HIS A 183 9.50 -13.01 -6.09
C HIS A 183 8.44 -12.39 -5.15
N PHE A 184 8.83 -11.42 -4.31
CA PHE A 184 7.87 -10.59 -3.59
C PHE A 184 7.40 -9.45 -4.49
N LEU A 185 6.11 -9.13 -4.38
CA LEU A 185 5.49 -8.08 -5.20
C LEU A 185 6.06 -6.71 -4.91
N HIS A 186 5.88 -6.27 -3.66
CA HIS A 186 6.23 -4.95 -3.16
C HIS A 186 6.72 -5.04 -1.73
N LEU A 187 7.29 -3.94 -1.24
CA LEU A 187 7.72 -3.83 0.15
C LEU A 187 6.56 -3.97 1.14
N ASP A 188 5.35 -3.51 0.80
CA ASP A 188 4.15 -3.62 1.64
C ASP A 188 3.67 -5.06 1.91
N VAL A 189 4.18 -6.02 1.16
CA VAL A 189 4.01 -7.45 1.45
C VAL A 189 4.91 -7.89 2.60
N LEU A 190 6.05 -7.21 2.78
CA LEU A 190 7.11 -7.52 3.72
C LEU A 190 7.13 -6.62 4.96
N PHE A 191 6.56 -5.41 4.85
CA PHE A 191 6.65 -4.37 5.86
C PHE A 191 5.47 -3.40 5.77
N CYS A 192 4.81 -3.12 6.88
CA CYS A 192 3.90 -1.99 7.04
C CYS A 192 4.02 -1.42 8.46
N MET A 193 3.87 -0.11 8.59
CA MET A 193 3.68 0.53 9.89
C MET A 193 2.30 0.21 10.45
N ALA A 194 2.22 -0.12 11.74
CA ALA A 194 0.95 -0.37 12.44
C ALA A 194 0.55 0.79 13.36
N ALA A 195 1.53 1.41 14.01
CA ALA A 195 1.34 2.55 14.92
C ALA A 195 2.66 3.33 15.05
N PRO A 196 2.68 4.50 15.68
CA PRO A 196 3.92 5.22 15.99
C PRO A 196 4.93 4.31 16.72
N GLY A 197 6.10 4.10 16.10
CA GLY A 197 7.14 3.23 16.65
C GLY A 197 6.88 1.73 16.63
N LEU A 198 5.86 1.27 15.89
CA LEU A 198 5.52 -0.15 15.74
C LEU A 198 5.25 -0.51 14.27
N ALA A 199 5.91 -1.56 13.78
CA ALA A 199 5.72 -2.11 12.46
C ALA A 199 5.45 -3.61 12.52
N VAL A 200 4.83 -4.15 11.46
CA VAL A 200 4.85 -5.59 11.15
C VAL A 200 5.83 -5.78 10.00
N ALA A 201 6.80 -6.67 10.15
CA ALA A 201 7.81 -6.89 9.12
C ALA A 201 8.32 -8.33 9.13
N CYS A 202 8.76 -8.82 7.98
CA CYS A 202 9.45 -10.10 7.86
C CYS A 202 10.96 -9.89 7.83
N ILE A 203 11.59 -9.94 8.99
CA ILE A 203 13.04 -9.70 9.12
C ILE A 203 13.85 -10.80 8.44
N GLU A 204 13.36 -12.04 8.44
CA GLU A 204 13.99 -13.16 7.71
C GLU A 204 14.25 -12.82 6.23
N VAL A 205 13.38 -12.02 5.60
CA VAL A 205 13.48 -11.62 4.18
C VAL A 205 14.19 -10.27 4.02
N LEU A 206 13.85 -9.30 4.88
CA LEU A 206 14.39 -7.93 4.79
C LEU A 206 15.84 -7.82 5.28
N GLY A 207 16.27 -8.75 6.14
CA GLY A 207 17.65 -8.80 6.66
C GLY A 207 17.91 -7.91 7.87
N ASP A 208 19.03 -8.21 8.52
CA ASP A 208 19.42 -7.56 9.78
C ASP A 208 19.70 -6.06 9.61
N ASP A 209 20.23 -5.64 8.46
CA ASP A 209 20.49 -4.22 8.17
C ASP A 209 19.21 -3.38 8.15
N PHE A 210 18.08 -3.95 7.70
CA PHE A 210 16.79 -3.29 7.76
C PHE A 210 16.23 -3.27 9.19
N ALA A 211 16.37 -4.37 9.93
CA ALA A 211 15.99 -4.45 11.33
C ALA A 211 16.75 -3.44 12.20
N ASP A 212 18.07 -3.36 12.03
CA ASP A 212 18.92 -2.39 12.74
C ASP A 212 18.57 -0.95 12.37
N TRP A 213 18.24 -0.70 11.09
CA TRP A 213 17.81 0.62 10.64
C TRP A 213 16.48 1.05 11.29
N LEU A 214 15.51 0.14 11.41
CA LEU A 214 14.23 0.38 12.11
C LEU A 214 14.47 0.66 13.59
N LYS A 215 15.26 -0.20 14.24
CA LYS A 215 15.60 -0.09 15.67
C LYS A 215 16.30 1.23 16.00
N ALA A 216 17.24 1.68 15.17
CA ALA A 216 17.93 2.95 15.33
C ALA A 216 16.99 4.17 15.27
N ARG A 217 15.77 4.00 14.73
CA ARG A 217 14.72 5.04 14.62
C ARG A 217 13.58 4.83 15.61
N GLY A 218 13.77 3.93 16.57
CA GLY A 218 12.80 3.66 17.62
C GLY A 218 11.59 2.87 17.15
N ILE A 219 11.70 2.14 16.02
CA ILE A 219 10.62 1.33 15.47
C ILE A 219 10.82 -0.12 15.91
N ARG A 220 9.90 -0.62 16.73
CA ARG A 220 9.80 -2.02 17.13
C ARG A 220 9.09 -2.82 16.03
N VAL A 221 9.37 -4.11 15.96
CA VAL A 221 8.84 -4.99 14.93
C VAL A 221 8.07 -6.15 15.57
N ILE A 222 6.84 -6.37 15.10
CA ILE A 222 6.17 -7.66 15.21
C ILE A 222 6.66 -8.47 14.01
N ASP A 223 7.54 -9.45 14.28
CA ASP A 223 8.17 -10.24 13.23
C ASP A 223 7.18 -11.23 12.61
N ALA A 224 7.03 -11.15 11.29
CA ALA A 224 6.21 -12.05 10.49
C ALA A 224 7.08 -13.13 9.84
N THR A 225 6.62 -14.36 9.87
CA THR A 225 7.29 -15.47 9.17
C THR A 225 7.10 -15.38 7.66
N TYR A 226 8.00 -16.00 6.89
CA TYR A 226 7.87 -16.15 5.44
C TYR A 226 6.47 -16.66 5.03
N ARG A 227 5.94 -17.66 5.76
CA ARG A 227 4.62 -18.24 5.48
C ARG A 227 3.49 -17.22 5.66
N GLU A 228 3.58 -16.34 6.65
CA GLU A 228 2.59 -15.29 6.89
C GLU A 228 2.68 -14.19 5.83
N VAL A 229 3.88 -13.86 5.39
CA VAL A 229 4.08 -12.95 4.25
C VAL A 229 3.44 -13.47 2.97
N MET A 230 3.64 -14.75 2.66
CA MET A 230 2.99 -15.38 1.49
C MET A 230 1.46 -15.45 1.62
N ALA A 231 0.91 -15.27 2.82
CA ALA A 231 -0.51 -15.09 3.08
C ALA A 231 -0.94 -13.61 3.20
N MET A 232 -0.10 -12.65 2.85
CA MET A 232 -0.36 -11.21 2.93
C MET A 232 -0.55 -10.67 4.35
N SER A 233 0.02 -11.29 5.38
CA SER A 233 -0.21 -10.88 6.77
C SER A 233 0.50 -9.59 7.19
N CYS A 234 1.54 -9.14 6.48
CA CYS A 234 2.13 -7.81 6.70
C CYS A 234 1.35 -6.68 6.02
N ASN A 235 0.49 -7.01 5.05
CA ASN A 235 -0.22 -6.05 4.20
C ASN A 235 -1.45 -5.48 4.93
N LEU A 236 -1.21 -4.65 5.95
CA LEU A 236 -2.20 -4.00 6.80
C LEU A 236 -2.24 -2.49 6.57
N LEU A 237 -3.31 -1.84 6.99
CA LEU A 237 -3.51 -0.39 6.90
C LEU A 237 -3.63 0.21 8.29
N ALA A 238 -2.68 1.05 8.71
CA ALA A 238 -2.84 1.85 9.91
C ALA A 238 -3.91 2.94 9.69
N LEU A 239 -4.82 3.05 10.65
CA LEU A 239 -5.91 4.03 10.64
C LEU A 239 -5.60 5.26 11.50
N GLY A 240 -4.50 5.22 12.26
CA GLY A 240 -4.20 6.18 13.33
C GLY A 240 -4.99 5.90 14.61
N GLY A 241 -4.61 6.56 15.71
CA GLY A 241 -5.26 6.37 17.01
C GLY A 241 -5.21 4.93 17.52
N ASP A 242 -4.08 4.26 17.34
CA ASP A 242 -3.85 2.86 17.71
C ASP A 242 -4.86 1.87 17.10
N ARG A 243 -5.26 2.10 15.86
CA ARG A 243 -6.19 1.25 15.11
C ARG A 243 -5.59 0.84 13.76
N VAL A 244 -5.88 -0.41 13.36
CA VAL A 244 -5.47 -0.95 12.05
C VAL A 244 -6.61 -1.74 11.40
N VAL A 245 -6.59 -1.81 10.06
CA VAL A 245 -7.29 -2.86 9.32
C VAL A 245 -6.26 -3.91 8.92
N SER A 246 -6.52 -5.16 9.25
CA SER A 246 -5.64 -6.31 8.96
C SER A 246 -6.49 -7.51 8.55
N PRO A 247 -6.09 -8.34 7.57
CA PRO A 247 -6.93 -9.44 7.11
C PRO A 247 -7.18 -10.46 8.23
N ARG A 248 -8.41 -11.00 8.32
CA ARG A 248 -8.83 -11.96 9.36
C ARG A 248 -7.95 -13.20 9.45
N HIS A 249 -7.46 -13.69 8.31
CA HIS A 249 -6.61 -14.88 8.28
C HIS A 249 -5.21 -14.68 8.89
N SER A 250 -4.82 -13.43 9.22
CA SER A 250 -3.55 -13.09 9.88
C SER A 250 -3.63 -13.25 11.41
N ALA A 251 -4.22 -14.33 11.90
CA ALA A 251 -4.62 -14.50 13.29
C ALA A 251 -3.50 -14.25 14.33
N ARG A 252 -2.26 -14.73 14.07
CA ARG A 252 -1.13 -14.52 14.99
C ARG A 252 -0.70 -13.06 15.02
N ILE A 253 -0.57 -12.43 13.85
CA ILE A 253 -0.22 -11.02 13.74
C ILE A 253 -1.30 -10.15 14.39
N ASN A 254 -2.58 -10.42 14.13
CA ASN A 254 -3.69 -9.71 14.74
C ASN A 254 -3.72 -9.85 16.27
N SER A 255 -3.38 -11.04 16.79
CA SER A 255 -3.25 -11.26 18.24
C SER A 255 -2.06 -10.48 18.82
N ALA A 256 -0.93 -10.44 18.12
CA ALA A 256 0.25 -9.68 18.56
C ALA A 256 -0.04 -8.16 18.55
N LEU A 257 -0.73 -7.64 17.53
CA LEU A 257 -1.14 -6.23 17.47
C LEU A 257 -2.07 -5.88 18.64
N ARG A 258 -3.07 -6.74 18.95
CA ARG A 258 -3.97 -6.55 20.11
C ARG A 258 -3.22 -6.59 21.44
N ALA A 259 -2.18 -7.41 21.56
CA ALA A 259 -1.33 -7.45 22.75
C ALA A 259 -0.49 -6.16 22.95
N GLU A 260 -0.20 -5.44 21.86
CA GLU A 260 0.41 -4.10 21.87
C GLU A 260 -0.61 -2.98 22.13
N GLY A 261 -1.88 -3.30 22.37
CA GLY A 261 -2.93 -2.31 22.62
C GLY A 261 -3.60 -1.77 21.35
N ILE A 262 -3.30 -2.33 20.17
CA ILE A 262 -3.87 -1.89 18.90
C ILE A 262 -5.24 -2.51 18.69
N GLU A 263 -6.25 -1.69 18.38
CA GLU A 263 -7.55 -2.16 17.91
C GLU A 263 -7.41 -2.67 16.47
N VAL A 264 -7.80 -3.92 16.24
CA VAL A 264 -7.69 -4.57 14.92
C VAL A 264 -9.09 -4.83 14.36
N LEU A 265 -9.43 -4.13 13.30
CA LEU A 265 -10.57 -4.42 12.43
C LEU A 265 -10.12 -5.49 11.42
N ASP A 266 -10.76 -6.65 11.43
CA ASP A 266 -10.27 -7.82 10.70
C ASP A 266 -11.28 -8.37 9.67
N PRO A 267 -11.44 -7.69 8.50
CA PRO A 267 -12.29 -8.17 7.42
C PRO A 267 -11.74 -9.47 6.81
N GLU A 268 -12.64 -10.30 6.28
CA GLU A 268 -12.23 -11.46 5.48
C GLU A 268 -11.78 -11.00 4.09
N LEU A 269 -10.54 -11.33 3.68
CA LEU A 269 -9.94 -10.87 2.41
C LEU A 269 -9.14 -11.96 1.70
N ASP A 270 -9.40 -13.24 1.97
CA ASP A 270 -8.61 -14.34 1.44
C ASP A 270 -8.70 -14.51 -0.09
N LEU A 271 -9.79 -14.05 -0.72
CA LEU A 271 -9.91 -14.04 -2.19
C LEU A 271 -9.02 -12.96 -2.83
N PHE A 272 -8.85 -11.82 -2.19
CA PHE A 272 -7.90 -10.80 -2.63
C PHE A 272 -6.46 -11.23 -2.34
N ALA A 273 -6.18 -11.74 -1.14
CA ALA A 273 -4.86 -12.27 -0.79
C ALA A 273 -4.38 -13.36 -1.75
N ALA A 274 -5.30 -14.22 -2.23
CA ALA A 274 -5.02 -15.24 -3.23
C ALA A 274 -4.63 -14.67 -4.62
N GLY A 275 -4.91 -13.42 -4.90
CA GLY A 275 -4.45 -12.68 -6.08
C GLY A 275 -3.13 -11.93 -5.88
N GLY A 276 -2.65 -11.89 -4.63
CA GLY A 276 -1.37 -11.26 -4.28
C GLY A 276 -1.49 -9.85 -3.70
N GLY A 277 -2.65 -9.46 -3.15
CA GLY A 277 -2.81 -8.19 -2.44
C GLY A 277 -3.84 -8.26 -1.32
N SER A 278 -3.77 -7.35 -0.38
CA SER A 278 -4.69 -7.26 0.76
C SER A 278 -5.01 -5.79 1.07
N VAL A 279 -5.32 -5.47 2.31
CA VAL A 279 -5.84 -4.17 2.75
C VAL A 279 -5.00 -2.99 2.24
N HIS A 280 -3.67 -3.03 2.45
CA HIS A 280 -2.78 -1.95 2.04
C HIS A 280 -2.80 -1.76 0.52
N CYS A 281 -2.70 -2.84 -0.24
CA CYS A 281 -2.76 -2.81 -1.70
C CYS A 281 -4.10 -2.28 -2.23
N MET A 282 -5.23 -2.58 -1.55
CA MET A 282 -6.58 -2.20 -1.98
C MET A 282 -6.93 -0.75 -1.64
N THR A 283 -6.06 -0.03 -0.96
CA THR A 283 -6.32 1.31 -0.45
C THR A 283 -5.17 2.26 -0.75
N MET A 284 -5.45 3.41 -1.37
CA MET A 284 -4.51 4.52 -1.50
C MET A 284 -4.99 5.66 -0.59
N PRO A 285 -4.36 5.87 0.57
CA PRO A 285 -4.66 7.01 1.42
C PRO A 285 -4.53 8.34 0.66
N LEU A 286 -5.53 9.19 0.77
CA LEU A 286 -5.56 10.51 0.14
C LEU A 286 -5.27 11.62 1.15
N ALA A 287 -5.78 11.47 2.37
CA ALA A 287 -5.57 12.43 3.45
C ALA A 287 -5.48 11.73 4.80
N ARG A 288 -4.62 12.27 5.64
CA ARG A 288 -4.47 11.91 7.05
C ARG A 288 -4.32 13.19 7.87
N GLU A 289 -4.75 13.15 9.13
CA GLU A 289 -4.37 14.20 10.08
C GLU A 289 -2.84 14.14 10.30
N PRO A 290 -2.15 15.29 10.34
CA PRO A 290 -0.71 15.32 10.62
C PRO A 290 -0.36 14.66 11.95
N VAL A 291 0.84 14.05 12.05
CA VAL A 291 1.38 13.45 13.28
C VAL A 291 2.36 14.39 13.97
#